data_168a36c401214412b1c7087edbb5ee04
#
_entry.id   168a36c401214412b1c7087edbb5ee04
#
_cell.length_a   1.000
_cell.length_b   1.000
_cell.length_c   1.000
_cell.angle_alpha   90.00
_cell.angle_beta   90.00
_cell.angle_gamma   90.00
#
_symmetry.space_group_name_H-M   'P 1'
#
loop_
_entity.id
_entity.type
_entity.pdbx_description
1 polymer ?
#
loop_
_entity_poly.entity_id
_entity_poly.type
_entity_poly.pdbx_seq_one_letter_code
_entity_poly.pdbx_strand_id
1 'polypeptide(L)'
;MPITLLRHRRRQLLLWLLCCQLPAALAAEDARAVPVTVATVQARDIQRVLDLTGTVTAKRSARLSAATSGLVATLQVDTGSRVQAGQLLLELDPELAQLQLDSALAQVEQADTGLGDARRRLAEARTLVPQRSIAESVVRDIEAEVAGAEAALHQAQAEAGYRRGILQRHQLRAPFAGVVSAKLTELGEWVDPGQPVLELVALDDVRLDFPVSEDYLADIRPDTPLTFSLSADPGREFRGSVDTVVPITDPGARTFLLRVLAHNPDQRLLPGMSVQARLHLATGRSGLVVPRDAILRFPDGRVVVWTVEDTGVARENLVTPGLGFDSQVEIREGLQAGATVVVEGNEALQNGQRVTSSRTPAGH
;
A
#
# COMPACT_ATOMS: atom_id res chain seq x y z
N MET A 1 -24.09 -16.53 110.46
CA MET A 1 -23.11 -16.98 111.44
C MET A 1 -21.96 -17.68 110.71
N PRO A 2 -20.81 -17.59 111.21
CA PRO A 2 -19.87 -16.45 111.36
C PRO A 2 -18.46 -16.70 110.76
N ILE A 3 -17.67 -15.63 110.55
CA ILE A 3 -16.30 -15.44 111.08
C ILE A 3 -15.20 -16.34 110.49
N THR A 4 -14.19 -15.75 109.80
CA THR A 4 -12.87 -15.25 110.25
C THR A 4 -12.08 -14.82 109.00
N LEU A 5 -11.78 -13.56 108.82
CA LEU A 5 -10.75 -12.69 109.37
C LEU A 5 -9.32 -13.12 109.08
N LEU A 6 -8.69 -12.23 108.39
CA LEU A 6 -7.31 -11.69 108.62
C LEU A 6 -6.13 -12.67 108.38
N ARG A 7 -5.39 -12.40 107.32
CA ARG A 7 -3.91 -12.34 107.31
C ARG A 7 -3.42 -12.47 105.87
N HIS A 8 -3.06 -11.41 105.27
CA HIS A 8 -1.90 -11.30 104.39
C HIS A 8 -1.86 -9.95 103.60
N ARG A 9 -1.94 -8.91 104.38
CA ARG A 9 -1.50 -7.60 103.92
C ARG A 9 -0.03 -7.41 104.27
N ARG A 10 0.92 -7.95 103.54
CA ARG A 10 2.35 -7.50 103.58
C ARG A 10 3.27 -8.07 102.51
N ARG A 11 2.71 -8.57 101.38
CA ARG A 11 3.57 -9.06 100.26
C ARG A 11 3.23 -8.48 98.90
N GLN A 12 2.44 -7.42 98.80
CA GLN A 12 2.03 -6.83 97.53
C GLN A 12 2.65 -5.43 97.28
N LEU A 13 3.62 -4.96 98.05
CA LEU A 13 4.22 -3.63 97.92
C LEU A 13 5.65 -3.65 97.31
N LEU A 14 6.17 -4.78 96.86
CA LEU A 14 7.51 -4.89 96.25
C LEU A 14 7.52 -5.37 94.79
N LEU A 15 6.34 -5.51 94.16
CA LEU A 15 6.21 -5.91 92.74
C LEU A 15 5.72 -4.78 91.85
N TRP A 16 5.60 -3.56 92.28
CA TRP A 16 5.05 -2.41 91.50
C TRP A 16 6.16 -1.40 91.05
N LEU A 17 7.44 -1.65 91.26
CA LEU A 17 8.54 -0.73 90.90
C LEU A 17 9.48 -1.29 89.85
N LEU A 18 9.14 -2.42 89.18
CA LEU A 18 10.02 -3.05 88.13
C LEU A 18 9.34 -3.13 86.77
N CYS A 19 8.27 -2.38 86.51
CA CYS A 19 7.55 -2.43 85.24
C CYS A 19 7.54 -1.08 84.46
N CYS A 20 8.49 -0.17 84.69
CA CYS A 20 8.54 1.10 84.01
C CYS A 20 9.86 1.40 83.28
N GLN A 21 10.54 0.39 82.74
CA GLN A 21 11.61 0.64 81.77
C GLN A 21 11.54 -0.41 80.62
N LEU A 22 10.41 -0.35 79.80
CA LEU A 22 10.50 -0.81 78.43
C LEU A 22 11.02 0.39 77.63
N PRO A 23 12.17 0.25 76.96
CA PRO A 23 12.49 1.20 75.91
C PRO A 23 11.44 1.07 74.80
N ALA A 24 10.80 2.18 74.48
CA ALA A 24 10.05 2.33 73.24
C ALA A 24 11.08 2.15 72.10
N ALA A 25 11.34 0.88 71.74
CA ALA A 25 11.85 0.57 70.44
C ALA A 25 10.75 1.00 69.47
N LEU A 26 10.80 2.27 68.97
CA LEU A 26 10.16 2.61 67.71
C LEU A 26 10.66 1.58 66.71
N ALA A 27 9.81 0.62 66.37
CA ALA A 27 9.94 -0.16 65.16
C ALA A 27 9.96 0.88 64.03
N ALA A 28 11.14 1.32 63.60
CA ALA A 28 11.30 1.77 62.25
C ALA A 28 10.93 0.58 61.38
N GLU A 29 9.70 0.53 60.92
CA GLU A 29 9.25 -0.34 59.89
C GLU A 29 10.15 -0.02 58.70
N ASP A 30 11.19 -0.85 58.52
CA ASP A 30 12.02 -0.84 57.32
C ASP A 30 11.06 -1.04 56.15
N ALA A 31 10.54 0.07 55.62
CA ALA A 31 9.65 0.06 54.47
C ALA A 31 10.46 -0.59 53.34
N ARG A 32 10.26 -1.90 53.15
CA ARG A 32 10.84 -2.65 52.03
C ARG A 32 10.56 -1.86 50.78
N ALA A 33 11.65 -1.38 50.14
CA ALA A 33 11.51 -0.67 48.88
C ALA A 33 10.78 -1.54 47.87
N VAL A 34 9.73 -1.01 47.29
CA VAL A 34 8.91 -1.73 46.27
C VAL A 34 9.71 -1.80 44.98
N PRO A 35 9.90 -2.99 44.37
CA PRO A 35 10.55 -3.09 43.07
C PRO A 35 9.64 -2.49 41.99
N VAL A 36 10.20 -1.61 41.15
CA VAL A 36 9.48 -0.95 40.08
C VAL A 36 10.34 -0.91 38.82
N THR A 37 9.71 -0.99 37.65
CA THR A 37 10.37 -0.76 36.37
C THR A 37 10.17 0.70 35.98
N VAL A 38 11.23 1.37 35.52
CA VAL A 38 11.19 2.80 35.21
C VAL A 38 11.62 3.09 33.79
N ALA A 39 11.09 4.19 33.24
CA ALA A 39 11.49 4.79 31.98
C ALA A 39 11.81 6.27 32.15
N THR A 40 12.54 6.85 31.22
CA THR A 40 12.87 8.29 31.23
C THR A 40 11.92 9.04 30.30
N VAL A 41 11.37 10.16 30.77
CA VAL A 41 10.55 11.09 29.97
C VAL A 41 11.41 11.71 28.88
N GLN A 42 11.04 11.51 27.63
CA GLN A 42 11.77 12.01 26.47
C GLN A 42 10.93 13.03 25.70
N ALA A 43 11.59 14.02 25.10
CA ALA A 43 10.98 14.86 24.11
C ALA A 43 11.01 14.14 22.76
N ARG A 44 9.86 14.01 22.10
CA ARG A 44 9.72 13.40 20.77
C ARG A 44 8.76 14.22 19.91
N ASP A 45 8.88 14.05 18.62
CA ASP A 45 7.90 14.59 17.68
C ASP A 45 6.56 13.88 17.88
N ILE A 46 5.53 14.69 18.09
CA ILE A 46 4.18 14.18 18.34
C ILE A 46 3.54 13.80 17.03
N GLN A 47 3.05 12.58 16.95
CA GLN A 47 2.35 12.04 15.81
C GLN A 47 0.88 11.79 16.15
N ARG A 48 0.03 11.95 15.15
CA ARG A 48 -1.35 11.48 15.20
C ARG A 48 -1.46 10.22 14.36
N VAL A 49 -1.91 9.14 14.93
CA VAL A 49 -2.18 7.89 14.20
C VAL A 49 -3.65 7.87 13.80
N LEU A 50 -3.88 7.67 12.50
CA LEU A 50 -5.20 7.49 11.92
C LEU A 50 -5.36 6.04 11.51
N ASP A 51 -6.37 5.37 12.08
CA ASP A 51 -6.80 4.04 11.65
C ASP A 51 -7.69 4.17 10.42
N LEU A 52 -7.30 3.54 9.32
CA LEU A 52 -7.96 3.59 8.03
C LEU A 52 -8.38 2.19 7.61
N THR A 53 -9.54 2.09 6.97
CA THR A 53 -9.99 0.88 6.30
C THR A 53 -10.10 1.16 4.81
N GLY A 54 -9.57 0.28 3.99
CA GLY A 54 -9.54 0.44 2.55
C GLY A 54 -9.71 -0.88 1.80
N THR A 55 -9.50 -0.80 0.50
CA THR A 55 -9.65 -1.94 -0.40
C THR A 55 -8.41 -2.07 -1.29
N VAL A 56 -7.98 -3.30 -1.49
CA VAL A 56 -6.95 -3.61 -2.48
C VAL A 56 -7.57 -3.49 -3.87
N THR A 57 -6.95 -2.72 -4.75
CA THR A 57 -7.36 -2.57 -6.16
C THR A 57 -6.22 -2.90 -7.10
N ALA A 58 -6.53 -3.37 -8.30
CA ALA A 58 -5.50 -3.65 -9.29
C ALA A 58 -4.90 -2.34 -9.81
N LYS A 59 -3.56 -2.30 -9.99
CA LYS A 59 -2.91 -1.17 -10.66
C LYS A 59 -3.33 -1.06 -12.12
N ARG A 60 -3.54 -2.19 -12.79
CA ARG A 60 -4.05 -2.29 -14.17
C ARG A 60 -5.11 -3.37 -14.24
N SER A 61 -6.24 -3.01 -14.80
CA SER A 61 -7.33 -3.92 -15.16
C SER A 61 -7.82 -3.53 -16.55
N ALA A 62 -8.04 -4.49 -17.42
CA ALA A 62 -8.51 -4.24 -18.77
C ALA A 62 -9.58 -5.24 -19.18
N ARG A 63 -10.66 -4.74 -19.75
CA ARG A 63 -11.61 -5.51 -20.54
C ARG A 63 -11.11 -5.56 -21.97
N LEU A 64 -10.66 -6.73 -22.39
CA LEU A 64 -10.13 -6.95 -23.72
C LEU A 64 -11.29 -7.23 -24.65
N SER A 65 -11.39 -6.46 -25.74
CA SER A 65 -12.48 -6.55 -26.71
C SER A 65 -11.95 -6.98 -28.07
N ALA A 66 -12.79 -7.65 -28.85
CA ALA A 66 -12.49 -7.97 -30.25
C ALA A 66 -12.31 -6.68 -31.05
N ALA A 67 -11.27 -6.63 -31.89
CA ALA A 67 -10.99 -5.49 -32.76
C ALA A 67 -11.62 -5.64 -34.16
N THR A 68 -12.08 -6.83 -34.52
CA THR A 68 -12.81 -7.18 -35.74
C THR A 68 -13.88 -8.21 -35.42
N SER A 69 -14.86 -8.37 -36.29
CA SER A 69 -15.85 -9.46 -36.18
C SER A 69 -15.28 -10.79 -36.68
N GLY A 70 -15.71 -11.88 -36.08
CA GLY A 70 -15.33 -13.23 -36.51
C GLY A 70 -15.76 -14.31 -35.54
N LEU A 71 -15.64 -15.56 -35.99
CA LEU A 71 -15.85 -16.74 -35.18
C LEU A 71 -14.62 -16.96 -34.30
N VAL A 72 -14.77 -17.26 -33.02
CA VAL A 72 -13.69 -17.66 -32.14
C VAL A 72 -13.19 -19.06 -32.55
N ALA A 73 -12.02 -19.08 -33.20
CA ALA A 73 -11.41 -20.32 -33.71
C ALA A 73 -10.52 -20.98 -32.63
N THR A 74 -9.84 -20.18 -31.82
CA THR A 74 -9.04 -20.70 -30.70
C THR A 74 -9.14 -19.82 -29.47
N LEU A 75 -9.17 -20.46 -28.30
CA LEU A 75 -9.13 -19.79 -27.00
C LEU A 75 -8.09 -20.53 -26.14
N GLN A 76 -6.94 -19.86 -25.87
CA GLN A 76 -5.77 -20.49 -25.26
C GLN A 76 -5.72 -20.31 -23.74
N VAL A 77 -6.69 -19.62 -23.17
CA VAL A 77 -6.73 -19.25 -21.75
C VAL A 77 -8.10 -19.49 -21.16
N ASP A 78 -8.15 -19.71 -19.86
CA ASP A 78 -9.38 -19.80 -19.08
C ASP A 78 -9.31 -18.88 -17.87
N THR A 79 -10.41 -18.70 -17.17
CA THR A 79 -10.45 -17.94 -15.90
C THR A 79 -9.44 -18.51 -14.91
N GLY A 80 -8.62 -17.63 -14.32
CA GLY A 80 -7.49 -17.99 -13.45
C GLY A 80 -6.18 -18.24 -14.17
N SER A 81 -6.13 -18.28 -15.52
CA SER A 81 -4.89 -18.45 -16.28
C SER A 81 -3.96 -17.25 -16.11
N ARG A 82 -2.67 -17.53 -15.87
CA ARG A 82 -1.62 -16.53 -15.87
C ARG A 82 -1.09 -16.31 -17.27
N VAL A 83 -0.92 -15.06 -17.67
CA VAL A 83 -0.47 -14.67 -19.00
C VAL A 83 0.65 -13.65 -18.93
N GLN A 84 1.51 -13.68 -19.96
CA GLN A 84 2.59 -12.71 -20.14
C GLN A 84 2.16 -11.62 -21.13
N ALA A 85 2.80 -10.45 -21.07
CA ALA A 85 2.60 -9.40 -22.07
C ALA A 85 2.93 -9.92 -23.48
N GLY A 86 2.04 -9.65 -24.47
CA GLY A 86 2.17 -10.11 -25.84
C GLY A 86 1.70 -11.55 -26.11
N GLN A 87 1.39 -12.33 -25.06
CA GLN A 87 0.89 -13.72 -25.22
C GLN A 87 -0.43 -13.72 -25.98
N LEU A 88 -0.58 -14.67 -26.94
CA LEU A 88 -1.83 -14.89 -27.65
C LEU A 88 -2.87 -15.48 -26.68
N LEU A 89 -4.05 -14.88 -26.61
CA LEU A 89 -5.14 -15.29 -25.73
C LEU A 89 -6.29 -15.94 -26.50
N LEU A 90 -6.65 -15.32 -27.62
CA LEU A 90 -7.76 -15.72 -28.46
C LEU A 90 -7.41 -15.43 -29.91
N GLU A 91 -7.85 -16.28 -30.83
CA GLU A 91 -7.76 -16.04 -32.26
C GLU A 91 -9.13 -16.27 -32.90
N LEU A 92 -9.55 -15.30 -33.70
CA LEU A 92 -10.72 -15.40 -34.57
C LEU A 92 -10.31 -16.15 -35.85
N ASP A 93 -11.27 -16.78 -36.53
CA ASP A 93 -11.04 -17.48 -37.81
C ASP A 93 -10.36 -16.52 -38.80
N PRO A 94 -9.08 -16.77 -39.18
CA PRO A 94 -8.33 -15.88 -40.03
C PRO A 94 -8.43 -16.22 -41.51
N GLU A 95 -9.11 -17.33 -41.93
CA GLU A 95 -9.01 -17.91 -43.27
C GLU A 95 -9.33 -16.86 -44.35
N LEU A 96 -10.47 -16.19 -44.26
CA LEU A 96 -10.88 -15.19 -45.25
C LEU A 96 -9.93 -13.98 -45.28
N ALA A 97 -9.48 -13.52 -44.10
CA ALA A 97 -8.55 -12.38 -43.98
C ALA A 97 -7.18 -12.74 -44.57
N GLN A 98 -6.72 -13.98 -44.39
CA GLN A 98 -5.46 -14.49 -44.96
C GLN A 98 -5.53 -14.52 -46.48
N LEU A 99 -6.63 -15.08 -47.06
CA LEU A 99 -6.84 -15.09 -48.50
C LEU A 99 -6.89 -13.71 -49.13
N GLN A 100 -7.49 -12.74 -48.42
CA GLN A 100 -7.52 -11.33 -48.87
C GLN A 100 -6.10 -10.71 -48.86
N LEU A 101 -5.31 -11.01 -47.86
CA LEU A 101 -3.90 -10.55 -47.78
C LEU A 101 -3.08 -11.16 -48.91
N ASP A 102 -3.21 -12.47 -49.15
CA ASP A 102 -2.50 -13.17 -50.22
C ASP A 102 -2.82 -12.60 -51.60
N SER A 103 -4.10 -12.28 -51.85
CA SER A 103 -4.56 -11.61 -53.08
C SER A 103 -3.90 -10.21 -53.22
N ALA A 104 -3.86 -9.44 -52.13
CA ALA A 104 -3.23 -8.10 -52.17
C ALA A 104 -1.68 -8.19 -52.36
N LEU A 105 -1.02 -9.20 -51.80
CA LEU A 105 0.40 -9.45 -52.03
C LEU A 105 0.71 -9.82 -53.50
N ALA A 106 -0.18 -10.61 -54.15
CA ALA A 106 -0.05 -10.92 -55.58
C ALA A 106 -0.14 -9.63 -56.44
N GLN A 107 -0.99 -8.65 -56.04
CA GLN A 107 -1.10 -7.37 -56.72
C GLN A 107 0.18 -6.52 -56.55
N VAL A 108 0.84 -6.59 -55.37
CA VAL A 108 2.16 -5.94 -55.16
C VAL A 108 3.22 -6.54 -56.11
N GLU A 109 3.27 -7.88 -56.24
CA GLU A 109 4.22 -8.57 -57.14
C GLU A 109 3.97 -8.20 -58.60
N GLN A 110 2.70 -8.11 -59.04
CA GLN A 110 2.31 -7.67 -60.34
C GLN A 110 2.78 -6.21 -60.63
N ALA A 111 2.54 -5.29 -59.70
CA ALA A 111 2.93 -3.89 -59.85
C ALA A 111 4.44 -3.70 -59.81
N ASP A 112 5.16 -4.45 -58.98
CA ASP A 112 6.63 -4.44 -58.94
C ASP A 112 7.23 -4.93 -60.26
N THR A 113 6.70 -6.00 -60.85
CA THR A 113 7.08 -6.51 -62.13
C THR A 113 6.87 -5.45 -63.24
N GLY A 114 5.68 -4.79 -63.21
CA GLY A 114 5.36 -3.67 -64.15
C GLY A 114 6.34 -2.50 -64.05
N LEU A 115 6.72 -2.14 -62.81
CA LEU A 115 7.72 -1.10 -62.57
C LEU A 115 9.09 -1.50 -63.10
N GLY A 116 9.48 -2.76 -62.86
CA GLY A 116 10.74 -3.33 -63.39
C GLY A 116 10.81 -3.24 -64.91
N ASP A 117 9.72 -3.56 -65.59
CA ASP A 117 9.60 -3.47 -67.04
C ASP A 117 9.66 -2.01 -67.55
N ALA A 118 8.97 -1.08 -66.91
CA ALA A 118 9.01 0.34 -67.27
C ALA A 118 10.41 0.93 -67.08
N ARG A 119 11.09 0.60 -65.97
CA ARG A 119 12.47 1.03 -65.72
C ARG A 119 13.47 0.44 -66.74
N ARG A 120 13.33 -0.81 -67.12
CA ARG A 120 14.15 -1.42 -68.19
C ARG A 120 13.97 -0.69 -69.50
N ARG A 121 12.72 -0.42 -69.94
CA ARG A 121 12.40 0.35 -71.16
C ARG A 121 13.00 1.76 -71.10
N LEU A 122 12.94 2.44 -69.97
CA LEU A 122 13.55 3.75 -69.77
C LEU A 122 15.08 3.68 -69.94
N ALA A 123 15.72 2.68 -69.34
CA ALA A 123 17.19 2.49 -69.49
C ALA A 123 17.58 2.26 -70.94
N GLU A 124 16.87 1.40 -71.67
CA GLU A 124 17.06 1.18 -73.09
C GLU A 124 16.89 2.44 -73.93
N ALA A 125 15.76 3.18 -73.70
CA ALA A 125 15.52 4.44 -74.43
C ALA A 125 16.62 5.46 -74.21
N ARG A 126 17.13 5.62 -73.00
CA ARG A 126 18.20 6.54 -72.66
C ARG A 126 19.53 6.24 -73.39
N THR A 127 19.81 4.96 -73.72
CA THR A 127 21.00 4.59 -74.51
C THR A 127 20.87 4.95 -75.98
N LEU A 128 19.63 5.12 -76.52
CA LEU A 128 19.36 5.42 -77.94
C LEU A 128 19.31 6.92 -78.24
N VAL A 129 19.11 7.81 -77.28
CA VAL A 129 19.08 9.26 -77.45
C VAL A 129 20.38 9.82 -78.02
N PRO A 130 21.61 9.49 -77.54
CA PRO A 130 22.86 9.99 -78.06
C PRO A 130 23.12 9.61 -79.55
N GLN A 131 22.50 8.48 -79.94
CA GLN A 131 22.57 7.98 -81.31
C GLN A 131 21.57 8.63 -82.26
N ARG A 132 20.76 9.59 -81.79
CA ARG A 132 19.66 10.25 -82.49
C ARG A 132 18.62 9.27 -83.08
N SER A 133 18.51 8.12 -82.48
CA SER A 133 17.59 7.04 -82.94
C SER A 133 16.16 7.21 -82.37
N ILE A 134 15.95 8.02 -81.34
CA ILE A 134 14.62 8.35 -80.77
C ILE A 134 14.57 9.82 -80.38
N ALA A 135 13.35 10.40 -80.32
CA ALA A 135 13.10 11.75 -79.89
C ALA A 135 13.10 11.86 -78.36
N GLU A 136 13.55 13.00 -77.83
CA GLU A 136 13.54 13.28 -76.35
C GLU A 136 12.13 13.24 -75.75
N SER A 137 11.05 13.51 -76.54
CA SER A 137 9.67 13.39 -76.12
C SER A 137 9.31 12.00 -75.72
N VAL A 138 9.81 10.98 -76.44
CA VAL A 138 9.60 9.56 -76.15
C VAL A 138 10.21 9.17 -74.79
N VAL A 139 11.38 9.69 -74.48
CA VAL A 139 12.02 9.46 -73.18
C VAL A 139 11.18 10.05 -72.04
N ARG A 140 10.65 11.29 -72.22
CA ARG A 140 9.75 11.88 -71.22
C ARG A 140 8.45 11.11 -71.03
N ASP A 141 7.91 10.56 -72.10
CA ASP A 141 6.68 9.71 -72.02
C ASP A 141 6.95 8.43 -71.22
N ILE A 142 8.14 7.79 -71.46
CA ILE A 142 8.56 6.59 -70.69
C ILE A 142 8.88 6.96 -69.21
N GLU A 143 9.46 8.13 -68.94
CA GLU A 143 9.64 8.63 -67.57
C GLU A 143 8.31 8.84 -66.84
N ALA A 144 7.29 9.35 -67.52
CA ALA A 144 5.92 9.44 -66.96
C ALA A 144 5.33 8.02 -66.73
N GLU A 145 5.61 7.05 -67.60
CA GLU A 145 5.19 5.66 -67.41
C GLU A 145 5.85 5.03 -66.17
N VAL A 146 7.15 5.25 -65.95
CA VAL A 146 7.86 4.83 -64.75
C VAL A 146 7.23 5.45 -63.49
N ALA A 147 6.95 6.76 -63.50
CA ALA A 147 6.31 7.43 -62.40
C ALA A 147 4.89 6.87 -62.11
N GLY A 148 4.15 6.56 -63.15
CA GLY A 148 2.85 5.87 -63.05
C GLY A 148 2.93 4.47 -62.42
N ALA A 149 3.93 3.70 -62.86
CA ALA A 149 4.19 2.36 -62.31
C ALA A 149 4.66 2.37 -60.84
N GLU A 150 5.45 3.40 -60.45
CA GLU A 150 5.86 3.62 -59.07
C GLU A 150 4.64 3.95 -58.18
N ALA A 151 3.74 4.78 -58.66
CA ALA A 151 2.51 5.10 -57.96
C ALA A 151 1.59 3.86 -57.80
N ALA A 152 1.50 3.01 -58.85
CA ALA A 152 0.73 1.74 -58.81
C ALA A 152 1.31 0.74 -57.78
N LEU A 153 2.66 0.60 -57.72
CA LEU A 153 3.31 -0.23 -56.72
C LEU A 153 3.05 0.30 -55.31
N HIS A 154 3.17 1.59 -55.09
CA HIS A 154 2.91 2.19 -53.79
C HIS A 154 1.45 2.00 -53.35
N GLN A 155 0.50 2.12 -54.27
CA GLN A 155 -0.93 1.81 -53.99
C GLN A 155 -1.14 0.35 -53.59
N ALA A 156 -0.57 -0.61 -54.33
CA ALA A 156 -0.68 -2.02 -54.04
C ALA A 156 -0.05 -2.37 -52.67
N GLN A 157 1.09 -1.80 -52.35
CA GLN A 157 1.74 -1.95 -51.05
C GLN A 157 0.88 -1.43 -49.88
N ALA A 158 0.22 -0.27 -50.08
CA ALA A 158 -0.69 0.29 -49.06
C ALA A 158 -1.89 -0.64 -48.83
N GLU A 159 -2.49 -1.19 -49.88
CA GLU A 159 -3.60 -2.15 -49.75
C GLU A 159 -3.16 -3.45 -49.04
N ALA A 160 -2.01 -3.99 -49.40
CA ALA A 160 -1.45 -5.16 -48.70
C ALA A 160 -1.16 -4.89 -47.21
N GLY A 161 -0.67 -3.68 -46.90
CA GLY A 161 -0.50 -3.21 -45.52
C GLY A 161 -1.82 -3.15 -44.73
N TYR A 162 -2.86 -2.64 -45.38
CA TYR A 162 -4.20 -2.59 -44.79
C TYR A 162 -4.77 -3.99 -44.48
N ARG A 163 -4.68 -4.94 -45.44
CA ARG A 163 -5.13 -6.32 -45.25
C ARG A 163 -4.35 -7.05 -44.17
N ARG A 164 -3.03 -6.78 -44.08
CA ARG A 164 -2.20 -7.31 -42.99
C ARG A 164 -2.65 -6.79 -41.63
N GLY A 165 -2.97 -5.51 -41.54
CA GLY A 165 -3.54 -4.90 -40.32
C GLY A 165 -4.86 -5.52 -39.89
N ILE A 166 -5.74 -5.87 -40.85
CA ILE A 166 -6.98 -6.59 -40.57
C ILE A 166 -6.69 -7.98 -40.04
N LEU A 167 -5.82 -8.74 -40.68
CA LEU A 167 -5.43 -10.09 -40.25
C LEU A 167 -4.85 -10.08 -38.82
N GLN A 168 -3.99 -9.12 -38.50
CA GLN A 168 -3.46 -8.98 -37.15
C GLN A 168 -4.52 -8.74 -36.08
N ARG A 169 -5.63 -8.10 -36.43
CA ARG A 169 -6.77 -7.88 -35.52
C ARG A 169 -7.57 -9.13 -35.19
N HIS A 170 -7.37 -10.24 -35.92
CA HIS A 170 -7.96 -11.53 -35.57
C HIS A 170 -7.26 -12.18 -34.37
N GLN A 171 -6.10 -11.67 -33.97
CA GLN A 171 -5.35 -12.13 -32.81
C GLN A 171 -5.50 -11.18 -31.64
N LEU A 172 -6.06 -11.64 -30.54
CA LEU A 172 -6.12 -10.90 -29.29
C LEU A 172 -4.94 -11.31 -28.41
N ARG A 173 -4.09 -10.35 -28.08
CA ARG A 173 -2.89 -10.55 -27.24
C ARG A 173 -3.01 -9.77 -25.94
N ALA A 174 -2.36 -10.31 -24.88
CA ALA A 174 -2.32 -9.64 -23.58
C ALA A 174 -1.52 -8.33 -23.65
N PRO A 175 -2.10 -7.17 -23.26
CA PRO A 175 -1.39 -5.88 -23.25
C PRO A 175 -0.37 -5.77 -22.10
N PHE A 176 -0.52 -6.59 -21.06
CA PHE A 176 0.38 -6.67 -19.91
C PHE A 176 0.31 -8.07 -19.27
N ALA A 177 1.30 -8.40 -18.45
CA ALA A 177 1.29 -9.63 -17.65
C ALA A 177 0.24 -9.56 -16.54
N GLY A 178 -0.49 -10.66 -16.31
CA GLY A 178 -1.55 -10.70 -15.31
C GLY A 178 -2.29 -12.03 -15.26
N VAL A 179 -3.47 -12.01 -14.67
CA VAL A 179 -4.38 -13.15 -14.55
C VAL A 179 -5.69 -12.82 -15.25
N VAL A 180 -6.25 -13.79 -15.98
CA VAL A 180 -7.57 -13.69 -16.56
C VAL A 180 -8.60 -13.78 -15.45
N SER A 181 -9.30 -12.68 -15.16
CA SER A 181 -10.30 -12.63 -14.09
C SER A 181 -11.67 -13.13 -14.56
N ALA A 182 -11.99 -12.95 -15.84
CA ALA A 182 -13.23 -13.44 -16.44
C ALA A 182 -13.04 -13.78 -17.91
N LYS A 183 -13.72 -14.85 -18.34
CA LYS A 183 -13.89 -15.24 -19.73
C LYS A 183 -15.33 -14.89 -20.12
N LEU A 184 -15.49 -14.08 -21.16
CA LEU A 184 -16.79 -13.52 -21.58
C LEU A 184 -17.21 -14.02 -22.97
N THR A 185 -16.46 -14.96 -23.56
CA THR A 185 -16.76 -15.63 -24.81
C THR A 185 -16.27 -17.08 -24.79
N GLU A 186 -16.81 -17.90 -25.68
CA GLU A 186 -16.46 -19.32 -25.80
C GLU A 186 -15.99 -19.66 -27.22
N LEU A 187 -15.32 -20.82 -27.32
CA LEU A 187 -14.93 -21.39 -28.63
C LEU A 187 -16.16 -21.61 -29.51
N GLY A 188 -16.10 -21.15 -30.75
CA GLY A 188 -17.23 -21.28 -31.70
C GLY A 188 -18.27 -20.18 -31.57
N GLU A 189 -18.14 -19.21 -30.68
CA GLU A 189 -19.00 -18.03 -30.65
C GLU A 189 -18.60 -17.00 -31.68
N TRP A 190 -19.59 -16.26 -32.19
CA TRP A 190 -19.36 -15.10 -33.04
C TRP A 190 -19.20 -13.86 -32.15
N VAL A 191 -18.16 -13.04 -32.41
CA VAL A 191 -17.92 -11.79 -31.70
C VAL A 191 -17.91 -10.61 -32.66
N ASP A 192 -18.31 -9.44 -32.15
CA ASP A 192 -18.35 -8.18 -32.89
C ASP A 192 -17.29 -7.18 -32.37
N PRO A 193 -16.88 -6.20 -33.21
CA PRO A 193 -15.91 -5.18 -32.79
C PRO A 193 -16.39 -4.41 -31.56
N GLY A 194 -15.53 -4.32 -30.56
CA GLY A 194 -15.83 -3.66 -29.27
C GLY A 194 -16.51 -4.57 -28.24
N GLN A 195 -16.93 -5.77 -28.61
CA GLN A 195 -17.47 -6.73 -27.65
C GLN A 195 -16.38 -7.22 -26.69
N PRO A 196 -16.56 -7.10 -25.37
CA PRO A 196 -15.63 -7.64 -24.39
C PRO A 196 -15.58 -9.17 -24.47
N VAL A 197 -14.39 -9.74 -24.51
CA VAL A 197 -14.18 -11.20 -24.63
C VAL A 197 -13.40 -11.77 -23.43
N LEU A 198 -12.53 -11.00 -22.82
CA LEU A 198 -11.74 -11.39 -21.65
C LEU A 198 -11.55 -10.20 -20.69
N GLU A 199 -11.43 -10.48 -19.40
CA GLU A 199 -10.96 -9.49 -18.42
C GLU A 199 -9.58 -9.92 -17.90
N LEU A 200 -8.63 -8.98 -17.90
CA LEU A 200 -7.26 -9.19 -17.48
C LEU A 200 -6.90 -8.25 -16.33
N VAL A 201 -6.31 -8.79 -15.26
CA VAL A 201 -5.94 -8.05 -14.06
C VAL A 201 -4.47 -8.27 -13.75
N ALA A 202 -3.70 -7.19 -13.58
CA ALA A 202 -2.31 -7.27 -13.11
C ALA A 202 -2.25 -7.45 -11.60
N LEU A 203 -1.41 -8.38 -11.12
CA LEU A 203 -1.27 -8.71 -9.71
C LEU A 203 0.11 -8.36 -9.12
N ASP A 204 1.12 -8.03 -9.93
CA ASP A 204 2.49 -7.78 -9.46
C ASP A 204 2.61 -6.52 -8.60
N ASP A 205 1.89 -5.47 -9.01
CA ASP A 205 1.69 -4.25 -8.24
C ASP A 205 0.20 -4.03 -8.03
N VAL A 206 -0.18 -3.77 -6.79
CA VAL A 206 -1.55 -3.41 -6.42
C VAL A 206 -1.60 -2.03 -5.80
N ARG A 207 -2.78 -1.45 -5.76
CA ARG A 207 -3.08 -0.22 -5.07
C ARG A 207 -3.91 -0.52 -3.84
N LEU A 208 -3.63 0.19 -2.78
CA LEU A 208 -4.46 0.20 -1.58
C LEU A 208 -5.15 1.54 -1.56
N ASP A 209 -6.44 1.53 -1.70
CA ASP A 209 -7.29 2.71 -1.78
C ASP A 209 -8.02 2.91 -0.45
N PHE A 210 -7.74 4.03 0.24
CA PHE A 210 -8.31 4.38 1.53
C PHE A 210 -9.14 5.66 1.41
N PRO A 211 -10.44 5.66 1.74
CA PRO A 211 -11.21 6.87 1.94
C PRO A 211 -10.80 7.54 3.25
N VAL A 212 -10.38 8.80 3.18
CA VAL A 212 -9.91 9.59 4.33
C VAL A 212 -10.75 10.86 4.44
N SER A 213 -11.13 11.26 5.68
CA SER A 213 -11.88 12.51 5.91
C SER A 213 -11.12 13.74 5.39
N GLU A 214 -11.85 14.67 4.76
CA GLU A 214 -11.30 15.93 4.25
C GLU A 214 -10.59 16.77 5.32
N ASP A 215 -10.91 16.58 6.60
CA ASP A 215 -10.28 17.28 7.73
C ASP A 215 -8.78 17.05 7.82
N TYR A 216 -8.28 15.92 7.28
CA TYR A 216 -6.86 15.54 7.33
C TYR A 216 -6.09 15.88 6.06
N LEU A 217 -6.75 16.48 5.06
CA LEU A 217 -6.12 16.74 3.77
C LEU A 217 -4.86 17.63 3.88
N ALA A 218 -4.88 18.62 4.79
CA ALA A 218 -3.76 19.51 5.01
C ALA A 218 -2.54 18.84 5.67
N ASP A 219 -2.77 17.78 6.44
CA ASP A 219 -1.76 17.08 7.22
C ASP A 219 -1.08 15.94 6.43
N ILE A 220 -1.70 15.48 5.33
CA ILE A 220 -1.21 14.36 4.51
C ILE A 220 -0.38 14.89 3.35
N ARG A 221 0.80 14.31 3.18
CA ARG A 221 1.74 14.62 2.08
C ARG A 221 2.11 13.34 1.35
N PRO A 222 2.54 13.45 0.09
CA PRO A 222 3.27 12.35 -0.55
C PRO A 222 4.40 11.88 0.37
N ASP A 223 4.68 10.58 0.38
CA ASP A 223 5.65 9.92 1.25
C ASP A 223 5.29 9.86 2.75
N THR A 224 4.10 10.31 3.17
CA THR A 224 3.65 10.09 4.56
C THR A 224 3.68 8.58 4.87
N PRO A 225 4.41 8.15 5.92
CA PRO A 225 4.55 6.74 6.23
C PRO A 225 3.26 6.14 6.79
N LEU A 226 3.01 4.90 6.43
CA LEU A 226 1.91 4.11 6.98
C LEU A 226 2.32 2.66 7.18
N THR A 227 1.65 1.99 8.10
CA THR A 227 1.68 0.54 8.24
C THR A 227 0.32 -0.01 7.83
N PHE A 228 0.31 -1.15 7.15
CA PHE A 228 -0.95 -1.80 6.76
C PHE A 228 -0.92 -3.30 6.96
N SER A 229 -2.08 -3.89 7.15
CA SER A 229 -2.29 -5.34 7.23
C SER A 229 -3.55 -5.73 6.48
N LEU A 230 -3.61 -6.99 6.02
CA LEU A 230 -4.84 -7.53 5.47
C LEU A 230 -5.80 -7.85 6.60
N SER A 231 -7.09 -7.56 6.42
CA SER A 231 -8.12 -7.98 7.39
C SER A 231 -8.17 -9.50 7.57
N ALA A 232 -7.76 -10.27 6.56
CA ALA A 232 -7.66 -11.73 6.60
C ALA A 232 -6.39 -12.24 7.31
N ASP A 233 -5.34 -11.41 7.48
CA ASP A 233 -4.08 -11.74 8.16
C ASP A 233 -3.59 -10.52 8.96
N PRO A 234 -4.23 -10.19 10.09
CA PRO A 234 -3.91 -8.99 10.87
C PRO A 234 -2.57 -9.09 11.61
N GLY A 235 -2.01 -10.29 11.75
CA GLY A 235 -0.72 -10.52 12.40
C GLY A 235 0.48 -10.14 11.54
N ARG A 236 0.30 -9.92 10.24
CA ARG A 236 1.37 -9.54 9.33
C ARG A 236 1.23 -8.08 8.94
N GLU A 237 2.13 -7.25 9.45
CA GLU A 237 2.21 -5.83 9.10
C GLU A 237 3.19 -5.60 7.94
N PHE A 238 2.78 -4.71 7.05
CA PHE A 238 3.57 -4.22 5.94
C PHE A 238 3.81 -2.73 6.12
N ARG A 239 4.93 -2.24 5.62
CA ARG A 239 5.22 -0.81 5.61
C ARG A 239 5.04 -0.26 4.20
N GLY A 240 4.51 0.93 4.11
CA GLY A 240 4.32 1.66 2.86
C GLY A 240 4.36 3.16 3.09
N SER A 241 4.18 3.89 2.02
CA SER A 241 4.02 5.34 2.05
C SER A 241 2.92 5.76 1.10
N VAL A 242 2.38 6.94 1.34
CA VAL A 242 1.39 7.55 0.46
C VAL A 242 2.02 7.81 -0.91
N ASP A 243 1.45 7.19 -1.95
CA ASP A 243 1.84 7.42 -3.35
C ASP A 243 1.11 8.62 -3.92
N THR A 244 -0.20 8.67 -3.76
CA THR A 244 -1.03 9.71 -4.37
C THR A 244 -2.21 10.08 -3.46
N VAL A 245 -2.44 11.36 -3.32
CA VAL A 245 -3.70 11.92 -2.82
C VAL A 245 -4.54 12.32 -4.03
N VAL A 246 -5.68 11.67 -4.24
CA VAL A 246 -6.58 12.00 -5.34
C VAL A 246 -7.34 13.27 -4.99
N PRO A 247 -7.18 14.38 -5.75
CA PRO A 247 -7.71 15.69 -5.36
C PRO A 247 -9.20 15.85 -5.71
N ILE A 248 -9.99 14.82 -5.43
CA ILE A 248 -11.44 14.80 -5.64
C ILE A 248 -12.07 14.25 -4.37
N THR A 249 -12.97 15.03 -3.77
CA THR A 249 -13.71 14.62 -2.58
C THR A 249 -15.07 14.06 -2.98
N ASP A 250 -15.50 13.02 -2.28
CA ASP A 250 -16.88 12.55 -2.31
C ASP A 250 -17.73 13.48 -1.45
N PRO A 251 -18.67 14.24 -2.03
CA PRO A 251 -19.46 15.20 -1.27
C PRO A 251 -20.44 14.56 -0.28
N GLY A 252 -20.81 13.29 -0.50
CA GLY A 252 -21.71 12.54 0.39
C GLY A 252 -20.99 12.03 1.63
N ALA A 253 -19.80 11.49 1.46
CA ALA A 253 -19.00 10.94 2.54
C ALA A 253 -18.00 11.95 3.14
N ARG A 254 -17.77 13.10 2.50
CA ARG A 254 -16.73 14.09 2.84
C ARG A 254 -15.34 13.46 2.99
N THR A 255 -15.01 12.56 2.08
CA THR A 255 -13.74 11.87 2.04
C THR A 255 -13.03 12.11 0.72
N PHE A 256 -11.71 12.08 0.75
CA PHE A 256 -10.88 11.97 -0.44
C PHE A 256 -10.20 10.62 -0.48
N LEU A 257 -9.71 10.22 -1.64
CA LEU A 257 -9.06 8.94 -1.83
C LEU A 257 -7.55 9.06 -1.63
N LEU A 258 -7.05 8.35 -0.63
CA LEU A 258 -5.63 8.15 -0.40
C LEU A 258 -5.19 6.85 -1.06
N ARG A 259 -4.17 6.91 -1.89
CA ARG A 259 -3.67 5.77 -2.63
C ARG A 259 -2.25 5.41 -2.20
N VAL A 260 -2.03 4.14 -1.96
CA VAL A 260 -0.73 3.56 -1.63
C VAL A 260 -0.40 2.51 -2.68
N LEU A 261 0.80 2.55 -3.24
CA LEU A 261 1.29 1.50 -4.13
C LEU A 261 1.96 0.41 -3.28
N ALA A 262 1.56 -0.84 -3.48
CA ALA A 262 2.14 -1.98 -2.81
C ALA A 262 2.68 -2.98 -3.84
N HIS A 263 3.95 -3.35 -3.69
CA HIS A 263 4.55 -4.42 -4.47
C HIS A 263 4.09 -5.78 -3.92
N ASN A 264 3.70 -6.70 -4.81
CA ASN A 264 3.01 -7.94 -4.46
C ASN A 264 3.68 -9.19 -5.08
N PRO A 265 4.97 -9.45 -4.77
CA PRO A 265 5.72 -10.55 -5.40
C PRO A 265 5.12 -11.93 -5.09
N ASP A 266 4.57 -12.10 -3.89
CA ASP A 266 3.94 -13.34 -3.44
C ASP A 266 2.48 -13.47 -3.91
N GLN A 267 1.93 -12.47 -4.59
CA GLN A 267 0.54 -12.38 -5.07
C GLN A 267 -0.51 -12.64 -3.97
N ARG A 268 -0.21 -12.24 -2.74
CA ARG A 268 -1.12 -12.38 -1.59
C ARG A 268 -2.14 -11.26 -1.48
N LEU A 269 -1.81 -10.09 -2.01
CA LEU A 269 -2.70 -8.94 -2.07
C LEU A 269 -3.59 -9.10 -3.30
N LEU A 270 -4.81 -9.60 -3.12
CA LEU A 270 -5.74 -9.79 -4.22
C LEU A 270 -6.70 -8.60 -4.31
N PRO A 271 -6.94 -8.05 -5.51
CA PRO A 271 -7.96 -7.03 -5.71
C PRO A 271 -9.31 -7.45 -5.14
N GLY A 272 -9.97 -6.54 -4.41
CA GLY A 272 -11.21 -6.81 -3.68
C GLY A 272 -11.02 -7.16 -2.20
N MET A 273 -9.80 -7.47 -1.75
CA MET A 273 -9.53 -7.69 -0.33
C MET A 273 -9.65 -6.40 0.48
N SER A 274 -10.13 -6.53 1.73
CA SER A 274 -10.12 -5.44 2.70
C SER A 274 -8.76 -5.32 3.37
N VAL A 275 -8.30 -4.10 3.55
CA VAL A 275 -7.01 -3.74 4.13
C VAL A 275 -7.23 -2.70 5.24
N GLN A 276 -6.49 -2.84 6.34
CA GLN A 276 -6.44 -1.87 7.42
C GLN A 276 -5.07 -1.19 7.41
N ALA A 277 -5.04 0.11 7.66
CA ALA A 277 -3.79 0.86 7.72
C ALA A 277 -3.79 1.81 8.91
N ARG A 278 -2.58 2.08 9.41
CA ARG A 278 -2.30 3.13 10.39
C ARG A 278 -1.41 4.17 9.72
N LEU A 279 -1.98 5.35 9.50
CA LEU A 279 -1.29 6.48 8.89
C LEU A 279 -0.71 7.37 9.98
N HIS A 280 0.59 7.64 9.91
CA HIS A 280 1.33 8.41 10.90
C HIS A 280 1.48 9.86 10.44
N LEU A 281 0.64 10.75 11.00
CA LEU A 281 0.64 12.17 10.67
C LEU A 281 1.54 12.94 11.64
N ALA A 282 2.54 13.64 11.11
CA ALA A 282 3.36 14.55 11.88
C ALA A 282 2.53 15.79 12.28
N THR A 283 2.46 16.09 13.58
CA THR A 283 1.74 17.29 14.05
C THR A 283 2.57 18.58 13.95
N GLY A 284 3.84 18.49 13.54
CA GLY A 284 4.77 19.63 13.45
C GLY A 284 5.23 20.18 14.80
N ARG A 285 4.91 19.52 15.91
CA ARG A 285 5.34 19.92 17.26
C ARG A 285 6.00 18.77 18.00
N SER A 286 6.95 19.08 18.85
CA SER A 286 7.55 18.14 19.80
C SER A 286 6.89 18.30 21.17
N GLY A 287 6.83 17.20 21.93
CA GLY A 287 6.24 17.15 23.27
C GLY A 287 6.89 16.06 24.12
N LEU A 288 6.59 16.08 25.42
CA LEU A 288 7.05 15.04 26.34
C LEU A 288 6.20 13.78 26.16
N VAL A 289 6.86 12.63 26.10
CA VAL A 289 6.18 11.33 25.97
C VAL A 289 6.60 10.38 27.08
N VAL A 290 5.64 9.55 27.49
CA VAL A 290 5.85 8.45 28.44
C VAL A 290 5.27 7.16 27.86
N PRO A 291 5.75 5.98 28.25
CA PRO A 291 5.09 4.72 27.92
C PRO A 291 3.64 4.73 28.43
N ARG A 292 2.73 4.11 27.67
CA ARG A 292 1.30 4.07 28.03
C ARG A 292 1.07 3.45 29.40
N ASP A 293 1.87 2.46 29.78
CA ASP A 293 1.75 1.73 31.03
C ASP A 293 2.18 2.56 32.26
N ALA A 294 2.89 3.68 32.06
CA ALA A 294 3.19 4.63 33.13
C ALA A 294 1.98 5.45 33.57
N ILE A 295 0.87 5.45 32.80
CA ILE A 295 -0.29 6.31 33.06
C ILE A 295 -1.36 5.51 33.81
N LEU A 296 -1.71 5.99 34.99
CA LEU A 296 -2.81 5.47 35.79
C LEU A 296 -4.04 6.39 35.66
N ARG A 297 -5.18 5.80 35.42
CA ARG A 297 -6.49 6.49 35.39
C ARG A 297 -7.33 6.05 36.56
N PHE A 298 -7.76 6.99 37.36
CA PHE A 298 -8.62 6.71 38.51
C PHE A 298 -10.09 6.94 38.16
N PRO A 299 -11.02 6.27 38.88
CA PRO A 299 -12.46 6.40 38.64
C PRO A 299 -13.01 7.81 38.86
N ASP A 300 -12.31 8.65 39.66
CA ASP A 300 -12.63 10.05 39.91
C ASP A 300 -12.21 11.01 38.75
N GLY A 301 -11.65 10.43 37.68
CA GLY A 301 -11.21 11.17 36.49
C GLY A 301 -9.77 11.68 36.56
N ARG A 302 -9.07 11.52 37.68
CA ARG A 302 -7.64 11.89 37.76
C ARG A 302 -6.80 10.97 36.88
N VAL A 303 -5.81 11.58 36.21
CA VAL A 303 -4.78 10.88 35.46
C VAL A 303 -3.44 11.21 36.11
N VAL A 304 -2.71 10.20 36.56
CA VAL A 304 -1.45 10.38 37.26
C VAL A 304 -0.33 9.55 36.66
N VAL A 305 0.89 10.02 36.91
CA VAL A 305 2.14 9.30 36.62
C VAL A 305 3.02 9.35 37.88
N TRP A 306 3.56 8.23 38.25
CA TRP A 306 4.54 8.15 39.34
C TRP A 306 5.92 8.50 38.83
N THR A 307 6.56 9.49 39.48
CA THR A 307 7.98 9.79 39.25
C THR A 307 8.83 9.28 40.39
N VAL A 308 10.07 8.93 40.10
CA VAL A 308 11.07 8.52 41.09
C VAL A 308 12.13 9.61 41.21
N GLU A 309 12.24 10.19 42.42
CA GLU A 309 13.31 11.15 42.74
C GLU A 309 14.67 10.45 42.84
N ASP A 310 15.77 11.19 42.76
CA ASP A 310 17.14 10.68 42.95
C ASP A 310 17.36 10.00 44.30
N THR A 311 16.52 10.32 45.29
CA THR A 311 16.49 9.71 46.62
C THR A 311 15.85 8.34 46.67
N GLY A 312 15.27 7.85 45.52
CA GLY A 312 14.57 6.60 45.46
C GLY A 312 13.14 6.67 46.05
N VAL A 313 12.55 7.86 46.08
CA VAL A 313 11.18 8.06 46.59
C VAL A 313 10.23 8.29 45.44
N ALA A 314 9.08 7.59 45.46
CA ALA A 314 8.02 7.75 44.49
C ALA A 314 7.12 8.93 44.82
N ARG A 315 6.82 9.77 43.80
CA ARG A 315 5.88 10.88 43.90
C ARG A 315 4.76 10.78 42.87
N GLU A 316 3.58 11.02 43.35
CA GLU A 316 2.38 11.12 42.50
C GLU A 316 2.36 12.47 41.78
N ASN A 317 2.29 12.46 40.46
CA ASN A 317 2.14 13.68 39.64
C ASN A 317 0.84 13.61 38.85
N LEU A 318 0.01 14.62 39.05
CA LEU A 318 -1.18 14.82 38.23
C LEU A 318 -0.73 15.29 36.85
N VAL A 319 -1.20 14.62 35.79
CA VAL A 319 -0.79 14.92 34.42
C VAL A 319 -1.98 15.14 33.49
N THR A 320 -1.76 15.98 32.47
CA THR A 320 -2.71 16.16 31.37
C THR A 320 -2.20 15.39 30.16
N PRO A 321 -2.80 14.21 29.84
CA PRO A 321 -2.39 13.43 28.67
C PRO A 321 -2.81 14.11 27.37
N GLY A 322 -2.04 13.91 26.32
CA GLY A 322 -2.30 14.34 24.95
C GLY A 322 -2.57 13.18 24.00
N LEU A 323 -1.94 13.21 22.82
CA LEU A 323 -2.07 12.17 21.80
C LEU A 323 -1.31 10.91 22.20
N GLY A 324 -1.90 9.74 21.89
CA GLY A 324 -1.25 8.44 22.03
C GLY A 324 -0.78 7.91 20.67
N PHE A 325 0.46 7.41 20.59
CA PHE A 325 1.04 6.78 19.40
C PHE A 325 2.18 5.83 19.80
N ASP A 326 2.40 4.79 19.04
CA ASP A 326 3.52 3.83 19.20
C ASP A 326 3.75 3.37 20.65
N SER A 327 2.67 2.97 21.35
CA SER A 327 2.69 2.58 22.78
C SER A 327 3.17 3.69 23.73
N GLN A 328 3.24 4.93 23.26
CA GLN A 328 3.56 6.11 24.06
C GLN A 328 2.36 7.06 24.13
N VAL A 329 2.37 7.94 25.12
CA VAL A 329 1.37 8.99 25.31
C VAL A 329 2.08 10.31 25.56
N GLU A 330 1.65 11.34 24.84
CA GLU A 330 2.05 12.71 25.07
C GLU A 330 1.57 13.17 26.45
N ILE A 331 2.43 13.87 27.17
CA ILE A 331 2.05 14.58 28.39
C ILE A 331 2.20 16.07 28.14
N ARG A 332 1.07 16.76 28.18
CA ARG A 332 1.03 18.21 27.95
C ARG A 332 1.46 19.02 29.16
N GLU A 333 1.09 18.54 30.36
CA GLU A 333 1.37 19.21 31.62
C GLU A 333 1.64 18.18 32.72
N GLY A 334 2.41 18.57 33.75
CA GLY A 334 2.62 17.79 34.97
C GLY A 334 3.93 16.99 35.01
N LEU A 335 4.76 17.00 33.95
CA LEU A 335 6.07 16.36 33.94
C LEU A 335 7.17 17.28 33.37
N GLN A 336 8.41 16.95 33.66
CA GLN A 336 9.60 17.60 33.10
C GLN A 336 10.40 16.61 32.24
N ALA A 337 11.11 17.13 31.23
CA ALA A 337 12.01 16.34 30.43
C ALA A 337 13.12 15.75 31.30
N GLY A 338 13.46 14.47 31.07
CA GLY A 338 14.45 13.75 31.84
C GLY A 338 13.96 13.16 33.16
N ALA A 339 12.71 13.43 33.59
CA ALA A 339 12.16 12.80 34.79
C ALA A 339 12.09 11.26 34.61
N THR A 340 12.30 10.54 35.72
CA THR A 340 12.17 9.09 35.74
C THR A 340 10.75 8.72 36.14
N VAL A 341 10.02 7.99 35.28
CA VAL A 341 8.64 7.57 35.52
C VAL A 341 8.55 6.06 35.73
N VAL A 342 7.62 5.63 36.59
CA VAL A 342 7.35 4.20 36.83
C VAL A 342 6.44 3.66 35.75
N VAL A 343 6.81 2.54 35.17
CA VAL A 343 6.06 1.87 34.10
C VAL A 343 5.33 0.61 34.64
N GLU A 344 6.01 -0.16 35.51
CA GLU A 344 5.44 -1.34 36.13
C GLU A 344 5.58 -1.26 37.65
N GLY A 345 4.62 -1.83 38.39
CA GLY A 345 4.57 -1.75 39.84
C GLY A 345 3.96 -0.44 40.36
N ASN A 346 3.34 0.36 39.49
CA ASN A 346 2.76 1.67 39.80
C ASN A 346 1.36 1.60 40.45
N GLU A 347 0.64 0.45 40.38
CA GLU A 347 -0.76 0.33 40.81
C GLU A 347 -0.96 0.43 42.32
N ALA A 348 0.04 0.02 43.10
CA ALA A 348 -0.04 -0.03 44.58
C ALA A 348 0.85 0.98 45.28
N LEU A 349 1.48 1.91 44.52
CA LEU A 349 2.39 2.90 45.10
C LEU A 349 1.64 3.95 45.92
N GLN A 350 2.29 4.40 46.98
CA GLN A 350 1.84 5.52 47.81
C GLN A 350 2.81 6.70 47.70
N ASN A 351 2.29 7.92 47.83
CA ASN A 351 3.10 9.12 47.76
C ASN A 351 4.15 9.15 48.91
N GLY A 352 5.42 9.30 48.56
CA GLY A 352 6.52 9.27 49.51
C GLY A 352 7.11 7.87 49.77
N GLN A 353 6.60 6.82 49.10
CA GLN A 353 7.09 5.43 49.28
C GLN A 353 8.47 5.25 48.64
N ARG A 354 9.35 4.50 49.32
CA ARG A 354 10.66 4.11 48.78
C ARG A 354 10.51 2.99 47.75
N VAL A 355 11.21 3.14 46.62
CA VAL A 355 11.19 2.18 45.52
C VAL A 355 12.63 1.77 45.14
N THR A 356 12.76 0.55 44.63
CA THR A 356 14.00 0.08 44.00
C THR A 356 13.73 0.00 42.49
N SER A 357 14.36 0.90 41.74
CA SER A 357 14.15 1.04 40.30
C SER A 357 15.05 0.09 39.51
N SER A 358 14.45 -0.66 38.57
CA SER A 358 15.13 -1.30 37.43
C SER A 358 14.74 -0.59 36.14
N ARG A 359 15.69 -0.35 35.23
CA ARG A 359 15.40 0.26 33.96
C ARG A 359 14.75 -0.75 33.02
N THR A 360 13.68 -0.37 32.35
CA THR A 360 13.18 -1.10 31.19
C THR A 360 14.32 -1.18 30.16
N PRO A 361 14.71 -2.39 29.66
CA PRO A 361 15.57 -2.46 28.49
C PRO A 361 14.88 -1.70 27.37
N ALA A 362 15.62 -0.82 26.68
CA ALA A 362 15.10 -0.04 25.54
C ALA A 362 14.50 -1.04 24.54
N GLY A 363 13.15 -1.04 24.46
CA GLY A 363 12.39 -2.09 23.81
C GLY A 363 12.46 -2.03 22.29
N HIS A 364 12.20 -3.17 21.73
CA HIS A 364 12.07 -3.50 20.30
C HIS A 364 10.95 -2.73 19.62
#